data_53102b08192ce615153ec400b67b151e
#
_entry.id   53102b08192ce615153ec400b67b151e
#
_cell.length_a   1.000
_cell.length_b   1.000
_cell.length_c   1.000
_cell.angle_alpha   90.00
_cell.angle_beta   90.00
_cell.angle_gamma   90.00
#
_symmetry.space_group_name_H-M   'P 1'
#
loop_
_entity.id
_entity.type
_entity.pdbx_description
1 polymer ?
#
loop_
_entity_poly.entity_id
_entity_poly.type
_entity_poly.pdbx_seq_one_letter_code
_entity_poly.pdbx_strand_id
1 'polypeptide(L)'
;MHIQNAVKTASKRLHYLTVMARHGLPPEDLVSIYTTLIRPCLEYSSVLMVGCNKKQQAELERVQRRACKIITRRAGNISQPLPSLQSRREEAAVKLVRDMHDQEHPLHDLLPPTRGSRTGRTLRNQHRLADPEPKAKTNRLKNSTLHTAVRLYNEL
;
A
#
# COMPACT_ATOMS: atom_id res chain seq x y z
N MET A 1 2.04 -5.47 -16.21
CA MET A 1 0.94 -6.41 -16.50
C MET A 1 -0.02 -6.60 -15.33
N HIS A 2 0.46 -6.87 -14.13
CA HIS A 2 -0.38 -7.13 -12.95
C HIS A 2 -1.28 -5.95 -12.54
N ILE A 3 -0.74 -4.74 -12.42
CA ILE A 3 -1.50 -3.54 -12.02
C ILE A 3 -2.61 -3.20 -13.02
N GLN A 4 -2.36 -3.33 -14.32
CA GLN A 4 -3.39 -3.10 -15.33
C GLN A 4 -4.56 -4.08 -15.21
N ASN A 5 -4.29 -5.34 -14.87
CA ASN A 5 -5.33 -6.33 -14.61
C ASN A 5 -6.13 -5.99 -13.35
N ALA A 6 -5.46 -5.59 -12.27
CA ALA A 6 -6.10 -5.13 -11.04
C ALA A 6 -7.03 -3.93 -11.31
N VAL A 7 -6.55 -2.91 -12.02
CA VAL A 7 -7.32 -1.73 -12.42
C VAL A 7 -8.51 -2.12 -13.30
N LYS A 8 -8.31 -3.01 -14.28
CA LYS A 8 -9.38 -3.51 -15.17
C LYS A 8 -10.46 -4.24 -14.39
N THR A 9 -10.07 -5.15 -13.50
CA THR A 9 -11.01 -5.94 -12.67
C THR A 9 -11.78 -5.03 -11.72
N ALA A 10 -11.09 -4.15 -11.00
CA ALA A 10 -11.71 -3.19 -10.10
C ALA A 10 -12.65 -2.23 -10.84
N SER A 11 -12.28 -1.77 -12.04
CA SER A 11 -13.12 -0.90 -12.87
C SER A 11 -14.41 -1.59 -13.33
N LYS A 12 -14.36 -2.90 -13.65
CA LYS A 12 -15.57 -3.68 -13.94
C LYS A 12 -16.49 -3.74 -12.71
N ARG A 13 -15.92 -3.95 -11.52
CA ARG A 13 -16.69 -4.03 -10.27
C ARG A 13 -17.28 -2.68 -9.86
N LEU A 14 -16.67 -1.56 -10.26
CA LEU A 14 -17.25 -0.22 -10.07
C LEU A 14 -18.60 -0.06 -10.78
N HIS A 15 -18.85 -0.78 -11.86
CA HIS A 15 -20.15 -0.77 -12.51
C HIS A 15 -21.25 -1.27 -11.57
N TYR A 16 -21.00 -2.37 -10.85
CA TYR A 16 -21.95 -2.89 -9.86
C TYR A 16 -22.21 -1.87 -8.75
N LEU A 17 -21.16 -1.23 -8.23
CA LEU A 17 -21.32 -0.17 -7.24
C LEU A 17 -22.21 0.98 -7.76
N THR A 18 -22.03 1.36 -9.03
CA THR A 18 -22.85 2.40 -9.67
C THR A 18 -24.32 1.99 -9.78
N VAL A 19 -24.57 0.74 -10.18
CA VAL A 19 -25.93 0.20 -10.28
C VAL A 19 -26.61 0.19 -8.91
N MET A 20 -25.93 -0.35 -7.89
CA MET A 20 -26.48 -0.40 -6.52
C MET A 20 -26.76 1.01 -5.97
N ALA A 21 -25.86 1.97 -6.21
CA ALA A 21 -26.10 3.37 -5.84
C ALA A 21 -27.34 3.96 -6.54
N ARG A 22 -27.59 3.64 -7.82
CA ARG A 22 -28.79 4.09 -8.54
C ARG A 22 -30.07 3.49 -7.98
N HIS A 23 -30.02 2.24 -7.53
CA HIS A 23 -31.16 1.55 -6.92
C HIS A 23 -31.43 1.96 -5.46
N GLY A 24 -30.72 2.93 -4.95
CA GLY A 24 -31.05 3.53 -3.66
C GLY A 24 -30.39 2.88 -2.46
N LEU A 25 -29.36 2.05 -2.64
CA LEU A 25 -28.60 1.51 -1.49
C LEU A 25 -28.06 2.64 -0.60
N PRO A 26 -28.13 2.45 0.73
CA PRO A 26 -27.56 3.41 1.68
C PRO A 26 -26.04 3.52 1.54
N PRO A 27 -25.45 4.67 1.86
CA PRO A 27 -24.02 4.92 1.69
C PRO A 27 -23.12 3.92 2.45
N GLU A 28 -23.57 3.46 3.61
CA GLU A 28 -22.83 2.49 4.45
C GLU A 28 -22.68 1.15 3.75
N ASP A 29 -23.74 0.68 3.11
CA ASP A 29 -23.71 -0.55 2.30
C ASP A 29 -22.82 -0.39 1.06
N LEU A 30 -22.85 0.79 0.43
CA LEU A 30 -21.95 1.10 -0.69
C LEU A 30 -20.48 1.11 -0.25
N VAL A 31 -20.15 1.63 0.94
CA VAL A 31 -18.81 1.54 1.53
C VAL A 31 -18.45 0.08 1.79
N SER A 32 -19.37 -0.70 2.34
CA SER A 32 -19.16 -2.13 2.59
C SER A 32 -18.87 -2.90 1.30
N ILE A 33 -19.66 -2.68 0.26
CA ILE A 33 -19.45 -3.29 -1.07
C ILE A 33 -18.08 -2.87 -1.65
N TYR A 34 -17.71 -1.59 -1.54
CA TYR A 34 -16.40 -1.13 -2.00
C TYR A 34 -15.28 -1.83 -1.25
N THR A 35 -15.34 -1.88 0.08
CA THR A 35 -14.27 -2.43 0.92
C THR A 35 -14.13 -3.95 0.79
N THR A 36 -15.19 -4.66 0.51
CA THR A 36 -15.19 -6.14 0.39
C THR A 36 -14.92 -6.62 -1.03
N LEU A 37 -15.43 -5.94 -2.06
CA LEU A 37 -15.36 -6.43 -3.44
C LEU A 37 -14.35 -5.70 -4.32
N ILE A 38 -14.17 -4.38 -4.14
CA ILE A 38 -13.36 -3.56 -5.05
C ILE A 38 -11.97 -3.33 -4.50
N ARG A 39 -11.87 -2.88 -3.24
CA ARG A 39 -10.60 -2.57 -2.59
C ARG A 39 -9.62 -3.76 -2.57
N PRO A 40 -10.01 -5.00 -2.28
CA PRO A 40 -9.09 -6.13 -2.31
C PRO A 40 -8.43 -6.35 -3.66
N CYS A 41 -9.11 -6.01 -4.78
CA CYS A 41 -8.49 -6.07 -6.11
C CYS A 41 -7.38 -5.03 -6.30
N LEU A 42 -7.51 -3.85 -5.67
CA LEU A 42 -6.55 -2.76 -5.74
C LEU A 42 -5.39 -2.94 -4.76
N GLU A 43 -5.62 -3.67 -3.67
CA GLU A 43 -4.66 -3.94 -2.60
C GLU A 43 -3.98 -5.31 -2.72
N TYR A 44 -4.39 -6.14 -3.68
CA TYR A 44 -3.74 -7.42 -3.90
C TYR A 44 -2.24 -7.23 -4.14
N SER A 45 -1.40 -7.92 -3.37
CA SER A 45 0.05 -7.71 -3.35
C SER A 45 0.47 -6.28 -3.00
N SER A 46 -0.26 -5.59 -2.12
CA SER A 46 -0.06 -4.17 -1.77
C SER A 46 1.38 -3.85 -1.38
N VAL A 47 2.02 -4.72 -0.60
CA VAL A 47 3.42 -4.56 -0.18
C VAL A 47 4.37 -4.56 -1.36
N LEU A 48 4.18 -5.46 -2.34
CA LEU A 48 5.00 -5.50 -3.55
C LEU A 48 4.81 -4.26 -4.44
N MET A 49 3.67 -3.59 -4.30
CA MET A 49 3.33 -2.40 -5.08
C MET A 49 3.80 -1.09 -4.42
N VAL A 50 4.38 -1.12 -3.23
CA VAL A 50 4.85 0.10 -2.54
C VAL A 50 5.90 0.85 -3.38
N GLY A 51 6.74 0.12 -4.12
CA GLY A 51 7.75 0.66 -5.03
C GLY A 51 7.28 0.90 -6.47
N CYS A 52 5.97 0.81 -6.78
CA CYS A 52 5.49 1.03 -8.14
C CYS A 52 5.63 2.50 -8.56
N ASN A 53 5.69 2.74 -9.89
CA ASN A 53 5.88 4.10 -10.39
C ASN A 53 4.64 4.99 -10.17
N LYS A 54 4.85 6.31 -10.20
CA LYS A 54 3.80 7.32 -9.96
C LYS A 54 2.60 7.18 -10.89
N LYS A 55 2.81 6.77 -12.14
CA LYS A 55 1.71 6.56 -13.11
C LYS A 55 0.82 5.40 -12.68
N GLN A 56 1.42 4.30 -12.27
CA GLN A 56 0.70 3.11 -11.78
C GLN A 56 -0.06 3.41 -10.49
N GLN A 57 0.55 4.15 -9.57
CA GLN A 57 -0.10 4.62 -8.35
C GLN A 57 -1.33 5.49 -8.68
N ALA A 58 -1.18 6.44 -9.62
CA ALA A 58 -2.27 7.31 -10.03
C ALA A 58 -3.43 6.55 -10.69
N GLU A 59 -3.16 5.46 -11.43
CA GLU A 59 -4.18 4.61 -12.03
C GLU A 59 -5.01 3.88 -10.96
N LEU A 60 -4.37 3.33 -9.93
CA LEU A 60 -5.06 2.68 -8.81
C LEU A 60 -5.88 3.68 -8.00
N GLU A 61 -5.29 4.83 -7.63
CA GLU A 61 -5.98 5.88 -6.91
C GLU A 61 -7.16 6.48 -7.70
N ARG A 62 -7.09 6.50 -9.03
CA ARG A 62 -8.20 6.95 -9.88
C ARG A 62 -9.42 6.06 -9.72
N VAL A 63 -9.25 4.76 -9.58
CA VAL A 63 -10.37 3.82 -9.35
C VAL A 63 -11.00 4.09 -7.99
N GLN A 64 -10.21 4.23 -6.93
CA GLN A 64 -10.70 4.56 -5.59
C GLN A 64 -11.45 5.90 -5.59
N ARG A 65 -10.88 6.95 -6.18
CA ARG A 65 -11.56 8.26 -6.27
C ARG A 65 -12.91 8.18 -6.99
N ARG A 66 -13.03 7.33 -8.01
CA ARG A 66 -14.33 7.10 -8.66
C ARG A 66 -15.31 6.41 -7.74
N ALA A 67 -14.88 5.40 -6.97
CA ALA A 67 -15.72 4.75 -5.96
C ALA A 67 -16.20 5.76 -4.91
N CYS A 68 -15.28 6.54 -4.34
CA CYS A 68 -15.62 7.59 -3.39
C CYS A 68 -16.66 8.58 -3.96
N LYS A 69 -16.50 9.04 -5.20
CA LYS A 69 -17.46 9.93 -5.85
C LYS A 69 -18.86 9.29 -5.99
N ILE A 70 -18.94 8.00 -6.29
CA ILE A 70 -20.22 7.28 -6.38
C ILE A 70 -20.91 7.26 -5.02
N ILE A 71 -20.16 6.93 -3.97
CA ILE A 71 -20.65 6.85 -2.60
C ILE A 71 -21.07 8.24 -2.09
N THR A 72 -20.19 9.26 -2.25
CA THR A 72 -20.46 10.62 -1.77
C THR A 72 -21.67 11.28 -2.45
N ARG A 73 -21.92 11.00 -3.73
CA ARG A 73 -23.13 11.51 -4.42
C ARG A 73 -24.42 11.05 -3.77
N ARG A 74 -24.41 9.94 -3.04
CA ARG A 74 -25.58 9.43 -2.30
C ARG A 74 -25.62 9.91 -0.86
N ALA A 75 -24.45 10.05 -0.22
CA ALA A 75 -24.34 10.40 1.19
C ALA A 75 -24.42 11.90 1.49
N GLY A 76 -24.23 12.75 0.45
CA GLY A 76 -23.98 14.18 0.68
C GLY A 76 -22.59 14.43 1.27
N ASN A 77 -22.21 13.71 2.30
CA ASN A 77 -20.86 13.69 2.86
C ASN A 77 -20.57 12.34 3.51
N ILE A 78 -19.38 11.77 3.30
CA ILE A 78 -18.95 10.56 4.01
C ILE A 78 -18.38 11.01 5.35
N SER A 79 -18.91 10.50 6.44
CA SER A 79 -18.49 10.84 7.82
C SER A 79 -17.01 10.54 8.06
N GLN A 80 -16.44 9.57 7.35
CA GLN A 80 -15.00 9.25 7.37
C GLN A 80 -14.48 9.06 5.96
N PRO A 81 -13.51 9.88 5.51
CA PRO A 81 -12.86 9.70 4.23
C PRO A 81 -12.08 8.37 4.24
N LEU A 82 -12.22 7.60 3.18
CA LEU A 82 -11.43 6.37 3.01
C LEU A 82 -9.95 6.73 2.88
N PRO A 83 -9.05 6.08 3.64
CA PRO A 83 -7.61 6.32 3.53
C PRO A 83 -7.11 6.02 2.11
N SER A 84 -6.08 6.72 1.67
CA SER A 84 -5.51 6.50 0.34
C SER A 84 -4.93 5.08 0.22
N LEU A 85 -4.94 4.53 -0.99
CA LEU A 85 -4.30 3.23 -1.23
C LEU A 85 -2.78 3.31 -1.00
N GLN A 86 -2.19 4.48 -1.21
CA GLN A 86 -0.77 4.70 -0.97
C GLN A 86 -0.44 4.59 0.52
N SER A 87 -1.17 5.31 1.39
CA SER A 87 -0.99 5.24 2.85
C SER A 87 -1.11 3.81 3.36
N ARG A 88 -2.13 3.10 2.91
CA ARG A 88 -2.36 1.70 3.30
C ARG A 88 -1.24 0.75 2.85
N ARG A 89 -0.64 1.00 1.66
CA ARG A 89 0.51 0.21 1.19
C ARG A 89 1.76 0.49 2.03
N GLU A 90 1.98 1.76 2.39
CA GLU A 90 3.08 2.16 3.25
C GLU A 90 2.94 1.55 4.64
N GLU A 91 1.75 1.59 5.23
CA GLU A 91 1.44 0.93 6.51
C GLU A 91 1.69 -0.59 6.43
N ALA A 92 1.23 -1.24 5.36
CA ALA A 92 1.45 -2.67 5.16
C ALA A 92 2.94 -3.02 4.97
N ALA A 93 3.72 -2.17 4.30
CA ALA A 93 5.15 -2.34 4.12
C ALA A 93 5.90 -2.19 5.45
N VAL A 94 5.55 -1.19 6.25
CA VAL A 94 6.11 -1.01 7.60
C VAL A 94 5.75 -2.19 8.51
N LYS A 95 4.50 -2.65 8.46
CA LYS A 95 4.08 -3.83 9.21
C LYS A 95 4.90 -5.06 8.82
N LEU A 96 5.10 -5.30 7.52
CA LEU A 96 5.92 -6.43 7.07
C LEU A 96 7.34 -6.36 7.65
N VAL A 97 8.01 -5.20 7.60
CA VAL A 97 9.36 -5.05 8.18
C VAL A 97 9.36 -5.33 9.68
N ARG A 98 8.31 -4.91 10.38
CA ARG A 98 8.14 -5.20 11.81
C ARG A 98 7.98 -6.70 12.06
N ASP A 99 7.14 -7.36 11.27
CA ASP A 99 6.91 -8.81 11.39
C ASP A 99 8.18 -9.62 11.04
N MET A 100 9.00 -9.15 10.10
CA MET A 100 10.29 -9.75 9.72
C MET A 100 11.35 -9.75 10.84
N HIS A 101 11.17 -8.97 11.92
CA HIS A 101 12.08 -9.04 13.08
C HIS A 101 11.91 -10.33 13.89
N ASP A 102 10.79 -11.02 13.73
CA ASP A 102 10.61 -12.35 14.30
C ASP A 102 11.55 -13.36 13.60
N GLN A 103 12.32 -14.11 14.37
CA GLN A 103 13.25 -15.09 13.84
C GLN A 103 12.56 -16.26 13.13
N GLU A 104 11.30 -16.55 13.48
CA GLU A 104 10.49 -17.59 12.82
C GLU A 104 9.88 -17.08 11.49
N HIS A 105 9.96 -15.78 11.19
CA HIS A 105 9.37 -15.23 9.99
C HIS A 105 10.15 -15.68 8.73
N PRO A 106 9.49 -16.21 7.69
CA PRO A 106 10.16 -16.76 6.49
C PRO A 106 11.08 -15.78 5.74
N LEU A 107 10.89 -14.47 5.94
CA LEU A 107 11.68 -13.43 5.30
C LEU A 107 12.68 -12.76 6.27
N HIS A 108 12.89 -13.32 7.45
CA HIS A 108 13.82 -12.78 8.45
C HIS A 108 15.22 -12.53 7.88
N ASP A 109 15.75 -13.48 7.12
CA ASP A 109 17.10 -13.42 6.54
C ASP A 109 17.28 -12.32 5.48
N LEU A 110 16.17 -11.78 4.97
CA LEU A 110 16.21 -10.63 4.03
C LEU A 110 16.31 -9.30 4.75
N LEU A 111 16.15 -9.27 6.08
CA LEU A 111 16.20 -8.04 6.85
C LEU A 111 17.66 -7.56 6.93
N PRO A 112 17.97 -6.32 6.54
CA PRO A 112 19.32 -5.80 6.68
C PRO A 112 19.70 -5.66 8.16
N PRO A 113 20.98 -5.83 8.52
CA PRO A 113 21.43 -5.68 9.89
C PRO A 113 21.21 -4.24 10.39
N THR A 114 21.14 -4.07 11.70
CA THR A 114 21.07 -2.74 12.29
C THR A 114 22.36 -1.96 12.03
N ARG A 115 22.28 -0.63 11.99
CA ARG A 115 23.45 0.22 11.75
C ARG A 115 24.53 0.06 12.84
N GLY A 116 24.13 -0.15 14.09
CA GLY A 116 25.04 -0.41 15.20
C GLY A 116 25.84 -1.69 15.05
N SER A 117 25.20 -2.77 14.63
CA SER A 117 25.84 -4.08 14.40
C SER A 117 26.95 -4.03 13.34
N ARG A 118 26.79 -3.20 12.32
CA ARG A 118 27.74 -3.11 11.20
C ARG A 118 29.02 -2.34 11.51
N THR A 119 29.01 -1.41 12.42
CA THR A 119 30.14 -0.50 12.68
C THR A 119 30.84 -0.74 14.01
N GLY A 120 30.23 -1.53 14.92
CA GLY A 120 30.73 -1.73 16.29
C GLY A 120 30.80 -0.44 17.14
N ARG A 121 30.31 0.69 16.62
CA ARG A 121 30.30 2.00 17.31
C ARG A 121 28.87 2.33 17.76
N THR A 122 28.75 2.92 18.94
CA THR A 122 27.47 3.46 19.43
C THR A 122 27.09 4.70 18.62
N LEU A 123 26.10 4.55 17.76
CA LEU A 123 25.60 5.63 16.91
C LEU A 123 24.26 6.14 17.44
N ARG A 124 23.98 7.42 17.24
CA ARG A 124 22.68 8.03 17.63
C ARG A 124 21.46 7.26 17.09
N ASN A 125 21.59 6.66 15.91
CA ASN A 125 20.53 5.90 15.24
C ASN A 125 20.91 4.41 15.04
N GLN A 126 21.59 3.81 16.03
CA GLN A 126 22.07 2.43 15.94
C GLN A 126 20.96 1.37 15.82
N HIS A 127 19.75 1.70 16.30
CA HIS A 127 18.56 0.84 16.22
C HIS A 127 17.94 0.78 14.82
N ARG A 128 18.27 1.75 13.95
CA ARG A 128 17.75 1.77 12.57
C ARG A 128 18.40 0.69 11.73
N LEU A 129 17.64 0.12 10.84
CA LEU A 129 18.15 -0.83 9.85
C LEU A 129 19.14 -0.13 8.91
N ALA A 130 20.17 -0.83 8.52
CA ALA A 130 21.06 -0.36 7.46
C ALA A 130 20.30 -0.34 6.12
N ASP A 131 20.69 0.57 5.21
CA ASP A 131 20.14 0.49 3.87
C ASP A 131 20.52 -0.88 3.25
N PRO A 132 19.59 -1.60 2.62
CA PRO A 132 19.83 -2.95 2.09
C PRO A 132 21.02 -3.00 1.15
N GLU A 133 21.25 -1.91 0.39
CA GLU A 133 22.45 -1.73 -0.44
C GLU A 133 22.99 -0.30 -0.31
N PRO A 134 24.30 -0.14 -0.07
CA PRO A 134 24.89 1.18 0.14
C PRO A 134 24.88 2.07 -1.11
N LYS A 135 24.75 1.52 -2.32
CA LYS A 135 24.74 2.26 -3.59
C LYS A 135 23.89 1.56 -4.64
N ALA A 136 22.57 1.77 -4.59
CA ALA A 136 21.71 1.33 -5.68
C ALA A 136 22.06 2.08 -6.98
N LYS A 137 22.60 1.39 -7.97
CA LYS A 137 23.01 1.98 -9.26
C LYS A 137 21.83 2.44 -10.12
N THR A 138 20.63 1.91 -9.88
CA THR A 138 19.44 2.21 -10.69
C THR A 138 18.30 2.68 -9.83
N ASN A 139 17.45 3.57 -10.39
CA ASN A 139 16.23 4.02 -9.72
C ASN A 139 15.24 2.86 -9.44
N ARG A 140 15.28 1.81 -10.28
CA ARG A 140 14.46 0.62 -10.08
C ARG A 140 14.83 -0.11 -8.79
N LEU A 141 16.12 -0.25 -8.52
CA LEU A 141 16.60 -0.89 -7.29
C LEU A 141 16.30 -0.03 -6.06
N LYS A 142 16.54 1.29 -6.12
CA LYS A 142 16.21 2.23 -5.04
C LYS A 142 14.73 2.20 -4.64
N ASN A 143 13.85 1.95 -5.60
CA ASN A 143 12.41 1.88 -5.41
C ASN A 143 11.91 0.43 -5.29
N SER A 144 12.79 -0.54 -5.09
CA SER A 144 12.36 -1.92 -4.81
C SER A 144 11.60 -1.98 -3.50
N THR A 145 10.76 -2.99 -3.36
CA THR A 145 9.88 -3.17 -2.20
C THR A 145 10.63 -3.13 -0.88
N LEU A 146 11.73 -3.91 -0.77
CA LEU A 146 12.50 -3.99 0.47
C LEU A 146 13.16 -2.65 0.82
N HIS A 147 13.80 -1.98 -0.14
CA HIS A 147 14.42 -0.66 0.09
C HIS A 147 13.39 0.38 0.54
N THR A 148 12.24 0.40 -0.12
CA THR A 148 11.18 1.34 0.24
C THR A 148 10.59 1.02 1.60
N ALA A 149 10.35 -0.25 1.92
CA ALA A 149 9.81 -0.68 3.20
C ALA A 149 10.76 -0.36 4.38
N VAL A 150 12.07 -0.66 4.23
CA VAL A 150 13.10 -0.35 5.24
C VAL A 150 13.23 1.16 5.43
N ARG A 151 13.18 1.95 4.36
CA ARG A 151 13.20 3.41 4.47
C ARG A 151 12.01 3.93 5.27
N LEU A 152 10.79 3.52 4.92
CA LEU A 152 9.57 3.90 5.62
C LEU A 152 9.61 3.49 7.10
N TYR A 153 10.10 2.28 7.38
CA TYR A 153 10.27 1.80 8.75
C TYR A 153 11.25 2.67 9.56
N ASN A 154 12.34 3.13 8.94
CA ASN A 154 13.34 3.98 9.58
C ASN A 154 12.88 5.43 9.78
N GLU A 155 11.82 5.88 9.11
CA GLU A 155 11.24 7.23 9.23
C GLU A 155 10.29 7.35 10.44
N LEU A 156 9.88 6.20 11.03
CA LEU A 156 9.09 6.14 12.25
C LEU A 156 9.97 6.39 13.49
#